data_17a1cc590e7a39bed57ef929c078afc2
#
_entry.id   17a1cc590e7a39bed57ef929c078afc2
#
_cell.length_a   1.000
_cell.length_b   1.000
_cell.length_c   1.000
_cell.angle_alpha   90.00
_cell.angle_beta   90.00
_cell.angle_gamma   90.00
#
_symmetry.space_group_name_H-M   'P 1'
#
loop_
_entity.id
_entity.type
_entity.pdbx_description
1 polymer ?
#
loop_
_entity_poly.entity_id
_entity_poly.type
_entity_poly.pdbx_seq_one_letter_code
_entity_poly.pdbx_strand_id
1 'polypeptide(L)'
;MNGAIVFAVAAMASVLAPVEVTMPGPEGPLAGGYQSAQSGGAKGPVVVIIPGSGPTDRDGNSPLGIKAQPYRLLAEALSQRGIASLRIDKRGMFKSRAAIADANDVTIEDYAQDARSWAQVAAKRAGVKCAWLVGHSEGGLVALQAAQQRKGICGIVLVAAAGRPLGAVMREQFKANPANAPILPQALALIDALEAGRTVVPETLPTPLNLIFPVPVQRYLISTFRLDPAALAASSKVPVIVLQGDNDLQVTLADAERLKAARAGARLTILPGVNHVLKQVKSGDRAANYASYADPSLPIATSAVDAVVAAVSRRSK
;
A
#
# COMPACT_ATOMS: atom_id res chain seq x y z
N MET A 1 38.52 44.51 -14.25
CA MET A 1 37.72 43.38 -14.79
C MET A 1 36.80 42.91 -13.69
N ASN A 2 35.54 43.35 -13.63
CA ASN A 2 34.59 42.93 -12.58
C ASN A 2 33.74 41.80 -13.16
N GLY A 3 34.01 40.56 -12.71
CA GLY A 3 33.21 39.42 -13.02
C GLY A 3 31.97 39.39 -12.13
N ALA A 4 30.78 39.66 -12.68
CA ALA A 4 29.49 39.49 -12.01
C ALA A 4 29.17 37.98 -11.92
N ILE A 5 29.14 37.43 -10.69
CA ILE A 5 28.66 36.07 -10.44
C ILE A 5 27.13 36.12 -10.47
N VAL A 6 26.53 35.56 -11.51
CA VAL A 6 25.08 35.39 -11.61
C VAL A 6 24.70 34.14 -10.82
N PHE A 7 24.09 34.31 -9.64
CA PHE A 7 23.43 33.22 -8.93
C PHE A 7 22.12 32.86 -9.66
N ALA A 8 22.09 31.71 -10.31
CA ALA A 8 20.86 31.13 -10.81
C ALA A 8 20.04 30.65 -9.61
N VAL A 9 19.03 31.39 -9.21
CA VAL A 9 18.00 30.92 -8.26
C VAL A 9 17.14 29.92 -9.01
N ALA A 10 17.33 28.63 -8.75
CA ALA A 10 16.42 27.62 -9.22
C ALA A 10 15.06 27.85 -8.56
N ALA A 11 14.08 28.30 -9.33
CA ALA A 11 12.70 28.43 -8.89
C ALA A 11 12.21 27.04 -8.49
N MET A 12 12.02 26.79 -7.19
CA MET A 12 11.30 25.61 -6.71
C MET A 12 9.87 25.70 -7.24
N ALA A 13 9.53 24.89 -8.24
CA ALA A 13 8.16 24.79 -8.73
C ALA A 13 7.28 24.37 -7.54
N SER A 14 6.32 25.22 -7.17
CA SER A 14 5.41 24.92 -6.07
C SER A 14 4.59 23.67 -6.42
N VAL A 15 4.59 22.71 -5.51
CA VAL A 15 3.77 21.49 -5.67
C VAL A 15 2.30 21.92 -5.63
N LEU A 16 1.54 21.58 -6.67
CA LEU A 16 0.10 21.86 -6.70
C LEU A 16 -0.59 21.13 -5.52
N ALA A 17 -1.48 21.85 -4.83
CA ALA A 17 -2.27 21.23 -3.76
C ALA A 17 -3.19 20.14 -4.34
N PRO A 18 -3.38 19.00 -3.63
CA PRO A 18 -4.30 17.97 -4.07
C PRO A 18 -5.75 18.48 -4.01
N VAL A 19 -6.55 18.07 -4.99
CA VAL A 19 -7.98 18.36 -5.04
C VAL A 19 -8.73 17.20 -4.40
N GLU A 20 -9.63 17.50 -3.46
CA GLU A 20 -10.54 16.50 -2.88
C GLU A 20 -11.43 15.90 -3.95
N VAL A 21 -11.58 14.59 -3.94
CA VAL A 21 -12.44 13.83 -4.85
C VAL A 21 -13.27 12.87 -4.04
N THR A 22 -14.55 12.79 -4.33
CA THR A 22 -15.46 11.82 -3.72
C THR A 22 -16.11 10.94 -4.78
N MET A 23 -16.53 9.74 -4.37
CA MET A 23 -17.38 8.86 -5.15
C MET A 23 -18.40 8.17 -4.23
N PRO A 24 -19.51 7.65 -4.75
CA PRO A 24 -20.45 6.86 -3.95
C PRO A 24 -19.76 5.66 -3.30
N GLY A 25 -20.00 5.45 -2.01
CA GLY A 25 -19.69 4.22 -1.26
C GLY A 25 -20.97 3.51 -0.86
N PRO A 26 -20.88 2.43 -0.05
CA PRO A 26 -22.06 1.62 0.33
C PRO A 26 -23.15 2.40 1.06
N GLU A 27 -22.80 3.21 2.06
CA GLU A 27 -23.74 3.96 2.91
C GLU A 27 -23.50 5.47 2.82
N GLY A 28 -22.32 5.90 2.36
CA GLY A 28 -21.94 7.29 2.22
C GLY A 28 -20.71 7.45 1.33
N PRO A 29 -20.19 8.68 1.14
CA PRO A 29 -19.13 8.93 0.19
C PRO A 29 -17.80 8.30 0.62
N LEU A 30 -17.10 7.75 -0.36
CA LEU A 30 -15.67 7.49 -0.29
C LEU A 30 -14.91 8.75 -0.71
N ALA A 31 -13.76 9.02 -0.09
CA ALA A 31 -12.97 10.22 -0.29
C ALA A 31 -11.53 9.92 -0.69
N GLY A 32 -10.97 10.75 -1.54
CA GLY A 32 -9.59 10.69 -2.01
C GLY A 32 -9.03 12.08 -2.32
N GLY A 33 -7.71 12.18 -2.43
CA GLY A 33 -7.00 13.39 -2.84
C GLY A 33 -6.33 13.20 -4.20
N TYR A 34 -6.79 13.91 -5.22
CA TYR A 34 -6.21 13.87 -6.55
C TYR A 34 -5.10 14.90 -6.71
N GLN A 35 -3.91 14.44 -7.08
CA GLN A 35 -2.73 15.25 -7.37
C GLN A 35 -2.51 15.27 -8.89
N SER A 36 -2.66 16.44 -9.51
CA SER A 36 -2.40 16.59 -10.95
C SER A 36 -0.91 16.49 -11.27
N ALA A 37 -0.57 16.07 -12.48
CA ALA A 37 0.79 16.15 -13.00
C ALA A 37 1.17 17.64 -13.24
N GLN A 38 2.39 18.03 -12.85
CA GLN A 38 2.91 19.39 -13.07
C GLN A 38 3.52 19.54 -14.45
N SER A 39 4.18 18.49 -14.96
CA SER A 39 4.82 18.45 -16.27
C SER A 39 4.28 17.25 -17.06
N GLY A 40 4.12 17.43 -18.36
CA GLY A 40 3.57 16.38 -19.24
C GLY A 40 2.23 16.81 -19.83
N GLY A 41 1.92 16.35 -21.03
CA GLY A 41 0.66 16.66 -21.72
C GLY A 41 -0.53 16.07 -20.97
N ALA A 42 -1.72 16.55 -21.30
CA ALA A 42 -3.00 16.22 -20.66
C ALA A 42 -3.40 14.73 -20.61
N LYS A 43 -2.56 13.81 -21.06
CA LYS A 43 -2.82 12.36 -21.16
C LYS A 43 -1.66 11.49 -20.64
N GLY A 44 -1.00 11.94 -19.56
CA GLY A 44 0.03 11.13 -18.87
C GLY A 44 -0.56 9.97 -18.05
N PRO A 45 0.28 9.03 -17.56
CA PRO A 45 -0.17 7.97 -16.67
C PRO A 45 -0.80 8.54 -15.40
N VAL A 46 -1.74 7.79 -14.83
CA VAL A 46 -2.32 8.08 -13.51
C VAL A 46 -2.23 6.84 -12.62
N VAL A 47 -1.94 7.05 -11.34
CA VAL A 47 -1.87 5.98 -10.35
C VAL A 47 -2.92 6.17 -9.26
N VAL A 48 -3.46 5.08 -8.73
CA VAL A 48 -4.23 5.06 -7.48
C VAL A 48 -3.33 4.44 -6.41
N ILE A 49 -3.05 5.17 -5.34
CA ILE A 49 -2.24 4.71 -4.21
C ILE A 49 -3.17 4.13 -3.16
N ILE A 50 -2.99 2.82 -2.87
CA ILE A 50 -3.80 2.04 -1.94
C ILE A 50 -3.01 1.89 -0.65
N PRO A 51 -3.55 2.36 0.49
CA PRO A 51 -2.87 2.29 1.79
C PRO A 51 -2.66 0.86 2.29
N GLY A 52 -1.70 0.72 3.21
CA GLY A 52 -1.46 -0.50 3.99
C GLY A 52 -2.53 -0.79 5.04
N SER A 53 -2.23 -1.77 5.91
CA SER A 53 -3.14 -2.27 6.96
C SER A 53 -3.51 -1.22 8.01
N GLY A 54 -4.57 -1.53 8.76
CA GLY A 54 -5.04 -0.74 9.88
C GLY A 54 -5.54 0.66 9.51
N PRO A 55 -5.64 1.57 10.47
CA PRO A 55 -6.10 2.94 10.26
C PRO A 55 -4.98 3.80 9.66
N THR A 56 -4.62 3.51 8.41
CA THR A 56 -3.64 4.28 7.62
C THR A 56 -4.38 5.22 6.68
N ASP A 57 -4.11 6.53 6.81
CA ASP A 57 -4.74 7.57 6.01
C ASP A 57 -4.18 7.62 4.56
N ARG A 58 -4.81 8.44 3.73
CA ARG A 58 -4.39 8.66 2.33
C ARG A 58 -2.98 9.22 2.18
N ASP A 59 -2.39 9.78 3.23
CA ASP A 59 -1.03 10.32 3.24
C ASP A 59 0.01 9.31 3.73
N GLY A 60 -0.45 8.21 4.32
CA GLY A 60 0.39 7.14 4.86
C GLY A 60 0.70 7.32 6.35
N ASN A 61 -0.07 8.15 7.05
CA ASN A 61 0.04 8.28 8.51
C ASN A 61 -0.93 7.32 9.21
N SER A 62 -0.64 7.03 10.47
CA SER A 62 -1.51 6.24 11.33
C SER A 62 -1.50 6.77 12.76
N PRO A 63 -2.64 6.79 13.47
CA PRO A 63 -2.68 7.13 14.88
C PRO A 63 -1.84 6.19 15.76
N LEU A 64 -1.40 5.06 15.22
CA LEU A 64 -0.49 4.12 15.88
C LEU A 64 1.00 4.57 15.82
N GLY A 65 1.27 5.86 15.58
CA GLY A 65 2.61 6.45 15.66
C GLY A 65 3.32 6.63 14.31
N ILE A 66 2.68 6.31 13.19
CA ILE A 66 3.28 6.54 11.87
C ILE A 66 2.96 7.96 11.40
N LYS A 67 4.01 8.75 11.10
CA LYS A 67 3.92 10.14 10.61
C LYS A 67 4.80 10.38 9.38
N ALA A 68 5.32 9.33 8.78
CA ALA A 68 6.32 9.37 7.69
C ALA A 68 5.76 9.91 6.35
N GLN A 69 4.46 9.98 6.16
CA GLN A 69 3.75 10.50 4.98
C GLN A 69 4.21 9.91 3.63
N PRO A 70 4.49 8.62 3.52
CA PRO A 70 5.10 8.05 2.33
C PRO A 70 4.24 8.26 1.07
N TYR A 71 2.91 8.21 1.19
CA TYR A 71 2.03 8.33 0.02
C TYR A 71 1.85 9.78 -0.43
N ARG A 72 1.86 10.74 0.50
CA ARG A 72 1.87 12.16 0.16
C ARG A 72 3.15 12.51 -0.61
N LEU A 73 4.30 12.15 -0.04
CA LEU A 73 5.60 12.42 -0.65
C LEU A 73 5.76 11.72 -2.00
N LEU A 74 5.26 10.48 -2.14
CA LEU A 74 5.24 9.78 -3.43
C LEU A 74 4.39 10.53 -4.45
N ALA A 75 3.18 10.96 -4.09
CA ALA A 75 2.28 11.67 -4.99
C ALA A 75 2.86 13.02 -5.46
N GLU A 76 3.49 13.77 -4.55
CA GLU A 76 4.17 15.03 -4.87
C GLU A 76 5.33 14.80 -5.85
N ALA A 77 6.18 13.80 -5.59
CA ALA A 77 7.30 13.45 -6.46
C ALA A 77 6.84 12.93 -7.84
N LEU A 78 5.78 12.13 -7.90
CA LEU A 78 5.17 11.67 -9.15
C LEU A 78 4.60 12.82 -9.97
N SER A 79 3.95 13.79 -9.32
CA SER A 79 3.42 15.01 -9.95
C SER A 79 4.51 15.78 -10.69
N GLN A 80 5.68 15.96 -10.05
CA GLN A 80 6.86 16.60 -10.65
C GLN A 80 7.41 15.82 -11.86
N ARG A 81 7.19 14.50 -11.90
CA ARG A 81 7.61 13.60 -13.00
C ARG A 81 6.51 13.42 -14.07
N GLY A 82 5.45 14.24 -14.07
CA GLY A 82 4.39 14.18 -15.07
C GLY A 82 3.37 13.05 -14.89
N ILE A 83 3.28 12.47 -13.68
CA ILE A 83 2.36 11.39 -13.35
C ILE A 83 1.34 11.91 -12.34
N ALA A 84 0.06 11.87 -12.72
CA ALA A 84 -1.03 12.18 -11.81
C ALA A 84 -1.26 11.04 -10.81
N SER A 85 -1.78 11.36 -9.62
CA SER A 85 -2.08 10.34 -8.61
C SER A 85 -3.38 10.62 -7.87
N LEU A 86 -4.01 9.56 -7.38
CA LEU A 86 -5.17 9.60 -6.49
C LEU A 86 -4.84 8.78 -5.25
N ARG A 87 -4.77 9.43 -4.09
CA ARG A 87 -4.59 8.80 -2.77
C ARG A 87 -5.94 8.64 -2.13
N ILE A 88 -6.23 7.46 -1.58
CA ILE A 88 -7.58 7.12 -1.08
C ILE A 88 -7.58 6.93 0.44
N ASP A 89 -8.68 7.31 1.09
CA ASP A 89 -9.02 6.81 2.42
C ASP A 89 -9.86 5.55 2.27
N LYS A 90 -9.50 4.50 3.00
CA LYS A 90 -10.27 3.25 3.01
C LYS A 90 -11.67 3.50 3.57
N ARG A 91 -12.68 2.75 3.08
CA ARG A 91 -14.06 2.83 3.61
C ARG A 91 -14.09 2.64 5.12
N GLY A 92 -14.91 3.40 5.82
CA GLY A 92 -15.01 3.41 7.27
C GLY A 92 -13.92 4.20 7.99
N MET A 93 -12.94 4.79 7.26
CA MET A 93 -11.79 5.47 7.85
C MET A 93 -11.67 6.92 7.37
N PHE A 94 -11.16 7.79 8.22
CA PHE A 94 -10.84 9.20 7.94
C PHE A 94 -11.99 9.92 7.21
N LYS A 95 -11.77 10.49 6.03
CA LYS A 95 -12.81 11.19 5.27
C LYS A 95 -13.81 10.25 4.58
N SER A 96 -13.51 8.95 4.51
CA SER A 96 -14.44 7.89 4.08
C SER A 96 -15.20 7.25 5.25
N ARG A 97 -15.20 7.87 6.44
CA ARG A 97 -15.81 7.29 7.66
C ARG A 97 -17.30 6.99 7.49
N ALA A 98 -18.02 7.84 6.77
CA ALA A 98 -19.45 7.66 6.53
C ALA A 98 -19.79 6.59 5.49
N ALA A 99 -18.80 5.98 4.84
CA ALA A 99 -19.03 5.00 3.77
C ALA A 99 -19.54 3.64 4.27
N ILE A 100 -19.39 3.36 5.57
CA ILE A 100 -19.90 2.17 6.25
C ILE A 100 -20.04 2.47 7.75
N ALA A 101 -21.04 1.90 8.42
CA ALA A 101 -21.31 2.14 9.84
C ALA A 101 -20.19 1.61 10.74
N ASP A 102 -19.66 0.41 10.48
CA ASP A 102 -18.53 -0.19 11.20
C ASP A 102 -17.34 -0.39 10.28
N ALA A 103 -16.23 0.31 10.55
CA ALA A 103 -14.99 0.19 9.79
C ALA A 103 -14.36 -1.22 9.81
N ASN A 104 -14.75 -2.07 10.76
CA ASN A 104 -14.30 -3.46 10.86
C ASN A 104 -15.16 -4.42 10.03
N ASP A 105 -16.37 -4.03 9.64
CA ASP A 105 -17.28 -4.84 8.83
C ASP A 105 -16.96 -4.75 7.34
N VAL A 106 -15.70 -5.04 7.01
CA VAL A 106 -15.13 -4.98 5.66
C VAL A 106 -14.42 -6.29 5.32
N THR A 107 -14.14 -6.48 4.05
CA THR A 107 -13.34 -7.58 3.51
C THR A 107 -12.27 -7.03 2.54
N ILE A 108 -11.29 -7.85 2.19
CA ILE A 108 -10.34 -7.49 1.11
C ILE A 108 -11.06 -7.28 -0.22
N GLU A 109 -12.14 -8.04 -0.51
CA GLU A 109 -12.93 -7.85 -1.73
C GLU A 109 -13.65 -6.50 -1.75
N ASP A 110 -14.13 -6.02 -0.60
CA ASP A 110 -14.72 -4.69 -0.49
C ASP A 110 -13.72 -3.59 -0.85
N TYR A 111 -12.50 -3.68 -0.32
CA TYR A 111 -11.42 -2.75 -0.66
C TYR A 111 -10.98 -2.89 -2.12
N ALA A 112 -10.97 -4.10 -2.67
CA ALA A 112 -10.66 -4.34 -4.08
C ALA A 112 -11.72 -3.74 -5.00
N GLN A 113 -13.01 -3.82 -4.62
CA GLN A 113 -14.10 -3.17 -5.35
C GLN A 113 -13.94 -1.64 -5.34
N ASP A 114 -13.61 -1.05 -4.19
CA ASP A 114 -13.32 0.39 -4.10
C ASP A 114 -12.13 0.77 -4.97
N ALA A 115 -11.05 -0.02 -4.95
CA ALA A 115 -9.86 0.24 -5.77
C ALA A 115 -10.17 0.21 -7.28
N ARG A 116 -11.04 -0.71 -7.73
CA ARG A 116 -11.53 -0.73 -9.13
C ARG A 116 -12.32 0.52 -9.48
N SER A 117 -13.19 0.97 -8.60
CA SER A 117 -13.99 2.19 -8.78
C SER A 117 -13.09 3.43 -8.80
N TRP A 118 -12.14 3.53 -7.88
CA TRP A 118 -11.15 4.59 -7.84
C TRP A 118 -10.26 4.62 -9.09
N ALA A 119 -9.90 3.45 -9.65
CA ALA A 119 -9.16 3.39 -10.92
C ALA A 119 -9.95 4.05 -12.05
N GLN A 120 -11.26 3.83 -12.13
CA GLN A 120 -12.12 4.46 -13.13
C GLN A 120 -12.23 5.98 -12.91
N VAL A 121 -12.39 6.43 -11.67
CA VAL A 121 -12.42 7.88 -11.31
C VAL A 121 -11.10 8.54 -11.70
N ALA A 122 -9.96 7.95 -11.33
CA ALA A 122 -8.64 8.47 -11.65
C ALA A 122 -8.40 8.54 -13.15
N ALA A 123 -8.73 7.47 -13.89
CA ALA A 123 -8.59 7.41 -15.33
C ALA A 123 -9.44 8.46 -16.06
N LYS A 124 -10.72 8.60 -15.65
CA LYS A 124 -11.62 9.62 -16.20
C LYS A 124 -11.07 11.03 -15.96
N ARG A 125 -10.59 11.30 -14.75
CA ARG A 125 -10.06 12.63 -14.38
C ARG A 125 -8.76 12.97 -15.12
N ALA A 126 -7.91 11.98 -15.37
CA ALA A 126 -6.67 12.14 -16.14
C ALA A 126 -6.89 12.08 -17.67
N GLY A 127 -8.11 11.82 -18.16
CA GLY A 127 -8.42 11.68 -19.58
C GLY A 127 -7.78 10.46 -20.26
N VAL A 128 -7.56 9.37 -19.50
CA VAL A 128 -6.94 8.13 -19.98
C VAL A 128 -7.88 6.93 -19.86
N LYS A 129 -7.52 5.80 -20.49
CA LYS A 129 -8.39 4.60 -20.54
C LYS A 129 -8.35 3.76 -19.27
N CYS A 130 -7.27 3.80 -18.52
CA CYS A 130 -7.05 3.00 -17.31
C CYS A 130 -6.06 3.68 -16.36
N ALA A 131 -6.07 3.30 -15.09
CA ALA A 131 -5.11 3.73 -14.07
C ALA A 131 -4.24 2.55 -13.61
N TRP A 132 -3.05 2.86 -13.11
CA TRP A 132 -2.22 1.90 -12.39
C TRP A 132 -2.65 1.86 -10.91
N LEU A 133 -2.63 0.67 -10.30
CA LEU A 133 -2.79 0.54 -8.86
C LEU A 133 -1.41 0.39 -8.22
N VAL A 134 -1.08 1.28 -7.30
CA VAL A 134 0.14 1.22 -6.48
C VAL A 134 -0.29 0.81 -5.08
N GLY A 135 -0.17 -0.47 -4.76
CA GLY A 135 -0.56 -1.02 -3.47
C GLY A 135 0.65 -1.15 -2.54
N HIS A 136 0.59 -0.51 -1.38
CA HIS A 136 1.63 -0.59 -0.37
C HIS A 136 1.24 -1.57 0.73
N SER A 137 2.17 -2.48 1.10
CA SER A 137 1.94 -3.46 2.17
C SER A 137 0.66 -4.27 1.91
N GLU A 138 -0.32 -4.28 2.80
CA GLU A 138 -1.65 -4.87 2.59
C GLU A 138 -2.37 -4.32 1.35
N GLY A 139 -2.17 -3.04 1.01
CA GLY A 139 -2.68 -2.46 -0.22
C GLY A 139 -2.21 -3.19 -1.48
N GLY A 140 -1.09 -3.91 -1.40
CA GLY A 140 -0.63 -4.82 -2.46
C GLY A 140 -1.55 -6.02 -2.65
N LEU A 141 -2.05 -6.62 -1.56
CA LEU A 141 -3.05 -7.69 -1.62
C LEU A 141 -4.37 -7.18 -2.20
N VAL A 142 -4.80 -5.97 -1.79
CA VAL A 142 -5.98 -5.29 -2.36
C VAL A 142 -5.81 -5.06 -3.86
N ALA A 143 -4.64 -4.59 -4.31
CA ALA A 143 -4.35 -4.38 -5.72
C ALA A 143 -4.35 -5.69 -6.51
N LEU A 144 -3.79 -6.78 -5.96
CA LEU A 144 -3.81 -8.12 -6.55
C LEU A 144 -5.24 -8.63 -6.71
N GLN A 145 -6.08 -8.49 -5.68
CA GLN A 145 -7.49 -8.89 -5.71
C GLN A 145 -8.28 -8.03 -6.71
N ALA A 146 -8.07 -6.71 -6.74
CA ALA A 146 -8.70 -5.82 -7.70
C ALA A 146 -8.35 -6.19 -9.15
N ALA A 147 -7.10 -6.59 -9.40
CA ALA A 147 -6.58 -6.93 -10.72
C ALA A 147 -7.07 -8.28 -11.29
N GLN A 148 -7.83 -9.07 -10.50
CA GLN A 148 -8.54 -10.24 -11.05
C GLN A 148 -9.61 -9.81 -12.07
N GLN A 149 -10.04 -8.55 -12.02
CA GLN A 149 -10.90 -7.91 -13.02
C GLN A 149 -10.11 -6.81 -13.73
N ARG A 150 -9.79 -7.02 -15.01
CA ARG A 150 -8.92 -6.12 -15.80
C ARG A 150 -9.51 -4.73 -16.08
N LYS A 151 -10.82 -4.56 -16.04
CA LYS A 151 -11.51 -3.33 -16.52
C LYS A 151 -10.99 -2.08 -15.78
N GLY A 152 -10.45 -1.11 -16.54
CA GLY A 152 -9.98 0.17 -16.00
C GLY A 152 -8.63 0.12 -15.30
N ILE A 153 -7.94 -1.03 -15.26
CA ILE A 153 -6.62 -1.20 -14.63
C ILE A 153 -5.57 -1.47 -15.70
N CYS A 154 -4.54 -0.60 -15.78
CA CYS A 154 -3.41 -0.73 -16.71
C CYS A 154 -2.39 -1.77 -16.23
N GLY A 155 -2.20 -1.88 -14.93
CA GLY A 155 -1.27 -2.76 -14.25
C GLY A 155 -1.23 -2.47 -12.77
N ILE A 156 -0.47 -3.26 -12.02
CA ILE A 156 -0.27 -3.10 -10.58
C ILE A 156 1.21 -2.99 -10.23
N VAL A 157 1.48 -2.13 -9.24
CA VAL A 157 2.79 -1.98 -8.61
C VAL A 157 2.63 -2.37 -7.14
N LEU A 158 3.26 -3.45 -6.75
CA LEU A 158 3.25 -3.98 -5.39
C LEU A 158 4.47 -3.43 -4.66
N VAL A 159 4.26 -2.58 -3.67
CA VAL A 159 5.32 -1.91 -2.92
C VAL A 159 5.34 -2.46 -1.51
N ALA A 160 6.45 -3.06 -1.09
CA ALA A 160 6.59 -3.66 0.25
C ALA A 160 5.42 -4.60 0.59
N ALA A 161 4.99 -5.43 -0.37
CA ALA A 161 3.82 -6.29 -0.26
C ALA A 161 4.21 -7.74 0.04
N ALA A 162 3.48 -8.38 0.97
CA ALA A 162 3.72 -9.79 1.31
C ALA A 162 3.41 -10.70 0.10
N GLY A 163 4.27 -11.70 -0.10
CA GLY A 163 4.09 -12.75 -1.11
C GLY A 163 3.46 -14.03 -0.58
N ARG A 164 3.26 -14.12 0.73
CA ARG A 164 2.71 -15.29 1.43
C ARG A 164 1.34 -14.98 2.02
N PRO A 165 0.47 -16.01 2.20
CA PRO A 165 -0.76 -15.84 2.97
C PRO A 165 -0.49 -15.25 4.37
N LEU A 166 -1.37 -14.38 4.84
CA LEU A 166 -1.19 -13.67 6.12
C LEU A 166 -1.07 -14.67 7.30
N GLY A 167 -1.82 -15.74 7.30
CA GLY A 167 -1.72 -16.77 8.36
C GLY A 167 -0.33 -17.40 8.45
N ALA A 168 0.34 -17.64 7.31
CA ALA A 168 1.70 -18.15 7.30
C ALA A 168 2.70 -17.14 7.89
N VAL A 169 2.55 -15.84 7.52
CA VAL A 169 3.38 -14.76 8.06
C VAL A 169 3.19 -14.62 9.58
N MET A 170 1.95 -14.63 10.05
CA MET A 170 1.64 -14.50 11.47
C MET A 170 2.18 -15.68 12.29
N ARG A 171 2.05 -16.92 11.79
CA ARG A 171 2.63 -18.10 12.45
C ARG A 171 4.14 -17.99 12.62
N GLU A 172 4.84 -17.52 11.58
CA GLU A 172 6.29 -17.28 11.64
C GLU A 172 6.63 -16.22 12.69
N GLN A 173 5.93 -15.09 12.69
CA GLN A 173 6.16 -14.01 13.66
C GLN A 173 5.89 -14.45 15.10
N PHE A 174 4.81 -15.20 15.35
CA PHE A 174 4.53 -15.75 16.68
C PHE A 174 5.61 -16.71 17.16
N LYS A 175 6.11 -17.60 16.27
CA LYS A 175 7.18 -18.55 16.58
C LYS A 175 8.55 -17.89 16.77
N ALA A 176 8.83 -16.83 16.02
CA ALA A 176 10.12 -16.13 16.06
C ALA A 176 10.36 -15.34 17.35
N ASN A 177 9.31 -14.99 18.09
CA ASN A 177 9.44 -14.25 19.34
C ASN A 177 9.30 -15.19 20.56
N PRO A 178 10.39 -15.47 21.31
CA PRO A 178 10.35 -16.34 22.49
C PRO A 178 9.36 -15.90 23.58
N ALA A 179 9.08 -14.60 23.68
CA ALA A 179 8.11 -14.07 24.63
C ALA A 179 6.67 -14.57 24.36
N ASN A 180 6.39 -15.08 23.17
CA ASN A 180 5.09 -15.63 22.81
C ASN A 180 4.93 -17.11 23.27
N ALA A 181 5.96 -17.77 23.81
CA ALA A 181 5.89 -19.17 24.18
C ALA A 181 4.66 -19.54 25.02
N PRO A 182 4.23 -18.75 26.02
CA PRO A 182 3.05 -19.08 26.85
C PRO A 182 1.72 -19.06 26.09
N ILE A 183 1.62 -18.28 25.00
CA ILE A 183 0.38 -18.07 24.23
C ILE A 183 0.45 -18.72 22.84
N LEU A 184 1.60 -19.31 22.46
CA LEU A 184 1.83 -19.82 21.11
C LEU A 184 0.82 -20.89 20.69
N PRO A 185 0.48 -21.90 21.52
CA PRO A 185 -0.50 -22.91 21.11
C PRO A 185 -1.88 -22.29 20.79
N GLN A 186 -2.34 -21.36 21.63
CA GLN A 186 -3.62 -20.67 21.42
C GLN A 186 -3.58 -19.76 20.18
N ALA A 187 -2.46 -19.04 19.95
CA ALA A 187 -2.27 -18.21 18.76
C ALA A 187 -2.36 -19.04 17.47
N LEU A 188 -1.71 -20.21 17.44
CA LEU A 188 -1.74 -21.08 16.26
C LEU A 188 -3.14 -21.66 16.03
N ALA A 189 -3.82 -22.13 17.09
CA ALA A 189 -5.18 -22.66 17.00
C ALA A 189 -6.18 -21.58 16.54
N LEU A 190 -5.99 -20.33 16.97
CA LEU A 190 -6.80 -19.19 16.53
C LEU A 190 -6.60 -18.90 15.04
N ILE A 191 -5.36 -18.86 14.57
CA ILE A 191 -5.07 -18.68 13.15
C ILE A 191 -5.72 -19.81 12.33
N ASP A 192 -5.61 -21.09 12.78
CA ASP A 192 -6.24 -22.24 12.12
C ASP A 192 -7.77 -22.10 12.05
N ALA A 193 -8.40 -21.61 13.14
CA ALA A 193 -9.84 -21.39 13.17
C ALA A 193 -10.26 -20.31 12.16
N LEU A 194 -9.55 -19.17 12.13
CA LEU A 194 -9.86 -18.08 11.21
C LEU A 194 -9.59 -18.44 9.74
N GLU A 195 -8.55 -19.20 9.45
CA GLU A 195 -8.30 -19.75 8.10
C GLU A 195 -9.41 -20.69 7.65
N ALA A 196 -9.95 -21.48 8.59
CA ALA A 196 -11.13 -22.31 8.34
C ALA A 196 -12.47 -21.54 8.28
N GLY A 197 -12.42 -20.19 8.39
CA GLY A 197 -13.59 -19.33 8.35
C GLY A 197 -14.44 -19.33 9.63
N ARG A 198 -13.88 -19.79 10.74
CA ARG A 198 -14.58 -19.81 12.04
C ARG A 198 -14.10 -18.65 12.92
N THR A 199 -15.04 -17.91 13.48
CA THR A 199 -14.77 -16.91 14.50
C THR A 199 -14.51 -17.57 15.86
N VAL A 200 -13.73 -16.88 16.70
CA VAL A 200 -13.39 -17.33 18.06
C VAL A 200 -13.83 -16.25 19.05
N VAL A 201 -14.48 -16.68 20.13
CA VAL A 201 -15.02 -15.79 21.15
C VAL A 201 -13.91 -15.31 22.09
N PRO A 202 -13.81 -14.00 22.39
CA PRO A 202 -12.68 -13.39 23.11
C PRO A 202 -12.50 -13.87 24.54
N GLU A 203 -13.60 -14.23 25.23
CA GLU A 203 -13.55 -14.65 26.63
C GLU A 203 -12.70 -15.89 26.87
N THR A 204 -12.43 -16.62 25.79
CA THR A 204 -11.56 -17.82 25.82
C THR A 204 -10.10 -17.51 25.47
N LEU A 205 -9.76 -16.25 25.14
CA LEU A 205 -8.43 -15.88 24.66
C LEU A 205 -7.63 -15.12 25.73
N PRO A 206 -6.33 -15.40 25.90
CA PRO A 206 -5.43 -14.56 26.67
C PRO A 206 -5.42 -13.11 26.17
N THR A 207 -5.24 -12.15 27.08
CA THR A 207 -5.29 -10.71 26.79
C THR A 207 -4.50 -10.26 25.54
N PRO A 208 -3.24 -10.74 25.30
CA PRO A 208 -2.52 -10.34 24.08
C PRO A 208 -3.22 -10.77 22.78
N LEU A 209 -3.84 -11.95 22.77
CA LEU A 209 -4.54 -12.45 21.58
C LEU A 209 -5.85 -11.69 21.32
N ASN A 210 -6.56 -11.26 22.37
CA ASN A 210 -7.73 -10.40 22.26
C ASN A 210 -7.44 -9.09 21.58
N LEU A 211 -6.27 -8.50 21.80
CA LEU A 211 -5.87 -7.24 21.19
C LEU A 211 -5.50 -7.40 19.70
N ILE A 212 -4.95 -8.56 19.34
CA ILE A 212 -4.54 -8.86 17.96
C ILE A 212 -5.72 -9.36 17.11
N PHE A 213 -6.63 -10.12 17.71
CA PHE A 213 -7.74 -10.78 17.04
C PHE A 213 -9.11 -10.44 17.64
N PRO A 214 -9.43 -9.15 17.93
CA PRO A 214 -10.72 -8.80 18.50
C PRO A 214 -11.86 -9.22 17.56
N VAL A 215 -13.01 -9.62 18.11
CA VAL A 215 -14.14 -10.14 17.30
C VAL A 215 -14.51 -9.26 16.12
N PRO A 216 -14.60 -7.93 16.27
CA PRO A 216 -14.99 -7.07 15.15
C PRO A 216 -14.08 -7.19 13.92
N VAL A 217 -12.77 -7.49 14.08
CA VAL A 217 -11.85 -7.62 12.94
C VAL A 217 -11.75 -9.05 12.39
N GLN A 218 -12.36 -10.04 13.03
CA GLN A 218 -12.19 -11.44 12.60
C GLN A 218 -12.79 -11.72 11.23
N ARG A 219 -13.91 -11.07 10.85
CA ARG A 219 -14.48 -11.16 9.50
C ARG A 219 -13.46 -10.69 8.46
N TYR A 220 -12.83 -9.57 8.72
CA TYR A 220 -11.75 -9.03 7.87
C TYR A 220 -10.57 -10.00 7.77
N LEU A 221 -10.08 -10.52 8.91
CA LEU A 221 -8.96 -11.48 8.93
C LEU A 221 -9.30 -12.77 8.19
N ILE A 222 -10.50 -13.32 8.36
CA ILE A 222 -10.97 -14.49 7.60
C ILE A 222 -10.92 -14.22 6.10
N SER A 223 -11.35 -13.04 5.66
CA SER A 223 -11.28 -12.66 4.24
C SER A 223 -9.86 -12.56 3.72
N THR A 224 -8.93 -12.09 4.56
CA THR A 224 -7.51 -11.93 4.24
C THR A 224 -6.78 -13.29 4.20
N PHE A 225 -7.05 -14.14 5.18
CA PHE A 225 -6.39 -15.45 5.32
C PHE A 225 -6.71 -16.41 4.17
N ARG A 226 -7.88 -16.27 3.53
CA ARG A 226 -8.29 -17.06 2.37
C ARG A 226 -7.50 -16.74 1.09
N LEU A 227 -6.70 -15.67 1.08
CA LEU A 227 -6.02 -15.20 -0.11
C LEU A 227 -4.54 -15.57 -0.07
N ASP A 228 -4.06 -16.17 -1.16
CA ASP A 228 -2.63 -16.33 -1.44
C ASP A 228 -2.18 -15.25 -2.44
N PRO A 229 -1.35 -14.28 -2.01
CA PRO A 229 -0.87 -13.21 -2.89
C PRO A 229 -0.13 -13.74 -4.12
N ALA A 230 0.63 -14.82 -4.00
CA ALA A 230 1.33 -15.43 -5.12
C ALA A 230 0.36 -16.06 -6.13
N ALA A 231 -0.68 -16.74 -5.67
CA ALA A 231 -1.73 -17.30 -6.54
C ALA A 231 -2.50 -16.18 -7.27
N LEU A 232 -2.81 -15.08 -6.58
CA LEU A 232 -3.43 -13.89 -7.19
C LEU A 232 -2.50 -13.22 -8.20
N ALA A 233 -1.18 -13.17 -7.94
CA ALA A 233 -0.21 -12.66 -8.90
C ALA A 233 -0.15 -13.55 -10.15
N ALA A 234 -0.13 -14.87 -10.00
CA ALA A 234 -0.13 -15.83 -11.10
C ALA A 234 -1.36 -15.68 -12.02
N SER A 235 -2.55 -15.49 -11.44
CA SER A 235 -3.81 -15.34 -12.17
C SER A 235 -4.09 -13.94 -12.70
N SER A 236 -3.30 -12.94 -12.31
CA SER A 236 -3.50 -11.55 -12.72
C SER A 236 -3.58 -11.38 -14.24
N LYS A 237 -4.53 -10.59 -14.70
CA LYS A 237 -4.74 -10.30 -16.14
C LYS A 237 -4.01 -9.04 -16.62
N VAL A 238 -3.29 -8.37 -15.73
CA VAL A 238 -2.55 -7.12 -16.01
C VAL A 238 -1.08 -7.27 -15.63
N PRO A 239 -0.17 -6.40 -16.10
CA PRO A 239 1.22 -6.38 -15.68
C PRO A 239 1.37 -6.29 -14.16
N VAL A 240 2.29 -7.07 -13.58
CA VAL A 240 2.65 -7.07 -12.16
C VAL A 240 4.09 -6.61 -12.01
N ILE A 241 4.30 -5.60 -11.18
CA ILE A 241 5.62 -5.04 -10.86
C ILE A 241 5.76 -5.05 -9.34
N VAL A 242 6.88 -5.55 -8.86
CA VAL A 242 7.18 -5.68 -7.42
C VAL A 242 8.35 -4.76 -7.09
N LEU A 243 8.18 -3.94 -6.08
CA LEU A 243 9.20 -3.03 -5.55
C LEU A 243 9.41 -3.37 -4.07
N GLN A 244 10.64 -3.72 -3.68
CA GLN A 244 10.93 -4.13 -2.31
C GLN A 244 12.22 -3.47 -1.82
N GLY A 245 12.13 -2.81 -0.67
CA GLY A 245 13.30 -2.31 0.04
C GLY A 245 14.05 -3.44 0.74
N ASP A 246 15.37 -3.46 0.65
CA ASP A 246 16.19 -4.49 1.32
C ASP A 246 16.39 -4.20 2.82
N ASN A 247 15.97 -3.04 3.28
CA ASN A 247 15.99 -2.64 4.69
C ASN A 247 14.58 -2.62 5.33
N ASP A 248 13.62 -3.27 4.68
CA ASP A 248 12.26 -3.45 5.20
C ASP A 248 12.26 -4.48 6.33
N LEU A 249 11.80 -4.07 7.53
CA LEU A 249 11.72 -4.92 8.72
C LEU A 249 10.37 -5.64 8.86
N GLN A 250 9.41 -5.41 7.96
CA GLN A 250 8.07 -5.99 8.01
C GLN A 250 7.85 -7.03 6.91
N VAL A 251 8.28 -6.73 5.68
CA VAL A 251 8.14 -7.61 4.52
C VAL A 251 9.51 -7.95 3.97
N THR A 252 9.75 -9.23 3.76
CA THR A 252 11.07 -9.76 3.41
C THR A 252 11.32 -9.74 1.89
N LEU A 253 12.60 -9.81 1.49
CA LEU A 253 12.97 -10.02 0.09
C LEU A 253 12.39 -11.33 -0.46
N ALA A 254 12.30 -12.38 0.36
CA ALA A 254 11.71 -13.66 -0.03
C ALA A 254 10.23 -13.54 -0.42
N ASP A 255 9.47 -12.63 0.22
CA ASP A 255 8.09 -12.34 -0.18
C ASP A 255 8.03 -11.71 -1.58
N ALA A 256 8.92 -10.76 -1.87
CA ALA A 256 9.01 -10.11 -3.18
C ALA A 256 9.45 -11.09 -4.29
N GLU A 257 10.43 -11.95 -3.99
CA GLU A 257 10.89 -13.02 -4.90
C GLU A 257 9.78 -14.02 -5.19
N ARG A 258 8.98 -14.39 -4.18
CA ARG A 258 7.81 -15.26 -4.34
C ARG A 258 6.77 -14.65 -5.28
N LEU A 259 6.45 -13.36 -5.13
CA LEU A 259 5.53 -12.65 -6.03
C LEU A 259 6.06 -12.61 -7.47
N LYS A 260 7.36 -12.33 -7.65
CA LYS A 260 8.00 -12.32 -8.96
C LYS A 260 8.01 -13.72 -9.59
N ALA A 261 8.31 -14.76 -8.82
CA ALA A 261 8.38 -16.14 -9.33
C ALA A 261 6.99 -16.68 -9.71
N ALA A 262 5.93 -16.24 -9.03
CA ALA A 262 4.57 -16.71 -9.26
C ALA A 262 4.01 -16.34 -10.66
N ARG A 263 4.56 -15.32 -11.32
CA ARG A 263 4.05 -14.88 -12.63
C ARG A 263 5.16 -14.68 -13.64
N ALA A 264 5.08 -15.38 -14.77
CA ALA A 264 5.92 -15.10 -15.94
C ALA A 264 5.70 -13.64 -16.40
N GLY A 265 6.80 -12.89 -16.58
CA GLY A 265 6.76 -11.48 -16.95
C GLY A 265 6.56 -10.49 -15.79
N ALA A 266 6.36 -10.93 -14.55
CA ALA A 266 6.47 -10.05 -13.38
C ALA A 266 7.91 -9.53 -13.26
N ARG A 267 8.04 -8.27 -12.87
CA ARG A 267 9.33 -7.62 -12.67
C ARG A 267 9.52 -7.31 -11.19
N LEU A 268 10.73 -7.53 -10.70
CA LEU A 268 11.14 -7.20 -9.35
C LEU A 268 12.24 -6.14 -9.42
N THR A 269 12.11 -5.10 -8.62
CA THR A 269 13.17 -4.12 -8.35
C THR A 269 13.44 -4.08 -6.86
N ILE A 270 14.67 -4.38 -6.48
CA ILE A 270 15.14 -4.20 -5.10
C ILE A 270 15.61 -2.76 -4.95
N LEU A 271 15.24 -2.13 -3.85
CA LEU A 271 15.53 -0.74 -3.51
C LEU A 271 16.56 -0.73 -2.36
N PRO A 272 17.86 -0.53 -2.65
CA PRO A 272 18.90 -0.60 -1.63
C PRO A 272 18.72 0.45 -0.52
N GLY A 273 18.80 0.02 0.74
CA GLY A 273 18.67 0.87 1.92
C GLY A 273 17.28 1.44 2.17
N VAL A 274 16.27 1.05 1.39
CA VAL A 274 14.89 1.55 1.56
C VAL A 274 14.16 0.67 2.56
N ASN A 275 13.45 1.31 3.51
CA ASN A 275 12.64 0.62 4.50
C ASN A 275 11.14 0.57 4.12
N HIS A 276 10.33 -0.01 5.02
CA HIS A 276 8.89 -0.19 4.78
C HIS A 276 8.12 1.10 4.46
N VAL A 277 8.47 2.22 5.12
CA VAL A 277 7.83 3.53 4.91
C VAL A 277 8.51 4.36 3.81
N LEU A 278 9.25 3.70 2.92
CA LEU A 278 9.91 4.27 1.74
C LEU A 278 10.94 5.36 2.06
N LYS A 279 11.58 5.28 3.23
CA LYS A 279 12.70 6.15 3.59
C LYS A 279 14.03 5.46 3.33
N GLN A 280 15.03 6.25 2.93
CA GLN A 280 16.41 5.79 2.86
C GLN A 280 16.98 5.75 4.29
N VAL A 281 17.38 4.57 4.76
CA VAL A 281 17.99 4.39 6.08
C VAL A 281 19.22 3.51 5.98
N LYS A 282 20.19 3.73 6.90
CA LYS A 282 21.41 2.93 6.93
C LYS A 282 21.08 1.48 7.23
N SER A 283 21.65 0.56 6.44
CA SER A 283 21.47 -0.88 6.65
C SER A 283 22.02 -1.30 8.02
N GLY A 284 21.28 -2.18 8.71
CA GLY A 284 21.64 -2.67 10.05
C GLY A 284 21.28 -1.74 11.21
N ASP A 285 20.93 -0.48 10.97
CA ASP A 285 20.49 0.45 12.01
C ASP A 285 18.97 0.33 12.25
N ARG A 286 18.60 -0.64 13.08
CA ARG A 286 17.18 -0.87 13.43
C ARG A 286 16.56 0.30 14.18
N ALA A 287 17.31 1.03 14.99
CA ALA A 287 16.81 2.17 15.76
C ALA A 287 16.47 3.33 14.83
N ALA A 288 17.36 3.70 13.91
CA ALA A 288 17.08 4.71 12.89
C ALA A 288 15.95 4.28 11.96
N ASN A 289 15.86 2.98 11.63
CA ASN A 289 14.77 2.45 10.82
C ASN A 289 13.42 2.69 11.50
N TYR A 290 13.23 2.30 12.76
CA TYR A 290 11.97 2.54 13.49
C TYR A 290 11.71 4.04 13.71
N ALA A 291 12.72 4.84 14.03
CA ALA A 291 12.58 6.29 14.22
C ALA A 291 12.03 6.99 12.96
N SER A 292 12.41 6.52 11.78
CA SER A 292 11.95 7.08 10.50
C SER A 292 10.43 6.98 10.27
N TYR A 293 9.73 6.07 10.95
CA TYR A 293 8.27 5.95 10.87
C TYR A 293 7.53 7.14 11.49
N ALA A 294 8.13 7.76 12.50
CA ALA A 294 7.55 8.90 13.21
C ALA A 294 8.08 10.26 12.70
N ASP A 295 9.02 10.26 11.77
CA ASP A 295 9.67 11.48 11.28
C ASP A 295 9.11 11.96 9.92
N PRO A 296 8.24 13.00 9.92
CA PRO A 296 7.70 13.56 8.70
C PRO A 296 8.70 14.40 7.89
N SER A 297 9.86 14.77 8.47
CA SER A 297 10.88 15.60 7.82
C SER A 297 11.76 14.83 6.84
N LEU A 298 11.86 13.50 7.01
CA LEU A 298 12.66 12.67 6.12
C LEU A 298 12.03 12.60 4.72
N PRO A 299 12.83 12.79 3.66
CA PRO A 299 12.33 12.66 2.30
C PRO A 299 11.98 11.21 1.96
N ILE A 300 11.14 11.04 0.95
CA ILE A 300 10.95 9.72 0.32
C ILE A 300 12.24 9.32 -0.41
N ALA A 301 12.57 8.04 -0.41
CA ALA A 301 13.71 7.52 -1.17
C ALA A 301 13.52 7.77 -2.68
N THR A 302 14.47 8.45 -3.31
CA THR A 302 14.41 8.76 -4.76
C THR A 302 14.31 7.48 -5.60
N SER A 303 15.01 6.41 -5.20
CA SER A 303 14.96 5.12 -5.87
C SER A 303 13.55 4.51 -5.89
N ALA A 304 12.74 4.70 -4.83
CA ALA A 304 11.35 4.25 -4.80
C ALA A 304 10.48 5.05 -5.79
N VAL A 305 10.66 6.36 -5.86
CA VAL A 305 9.97 7.21 -6.83
C VAL A 305 10.34 6.81 -8.25
N ASP A 306 11.63 6.70 -8.56
CA ASP A 306 12.13 6.35 -9.90
C ASP A 306 11.63 4.97 -10.36
N ALA A 307 11.56 4.01 -9.44
CA ALA A 307 11.04 2.68 -9.72
C ALA A 307 9.53 2.71 -10.07
N VAL A 308 8.71 3.50 -9.34
CA VAL A 308 7.30 3.67 -9.69
C VAL A 308 7.16 4.38 -11.04
N VAL A 309 7.91 5.45 -11.29
CA VAL A 309 7.93 6.15 -12.59
C VAL A 309 8.25 5.18 -13.72
N ALA A 310 9.33 4.40 -13.60
CA ALA A 310 9.75 3.41 -14.60
C ALA A 310 8.69 2.30 -14.80
N ALA A 311 7.94 1.96 -13.75
CA ALA A 311 6.87 0.98 -13.82
C ALA A 311 5.72 1.44 -14.70
N VAL A 312 5.23 2.68 -14.48
CA VAL A 312 3.97 3.17 -15.05
C VAL A 312 4.15 3.92 -16.37
N SER A 313 5.37 4.41 -16.67
CA SER A 313 5.65 5.14 -17.92
C SER A 313 5.86 4.23 -19.14
N ARG A 314 6.07 2.94 -18.94
CA ARG A 314 6.23 2.00 -20.06
C ARG A 314 4.87 1.74 -20.69
N ARG A 315 4.71 2.14 -21.95
CA ARG A 315 3.55 1.73 -22.75
C ARG A 315 3.58 0.19 -22.89
N SER A 316 2.50 -0.47 -22.47
CA SER A 316 2.26 -1.86 -22.85
C SER A 316 2.24 -1.90 -24.39
N LYS A 317 3.19 -2.63 -24.98
CA LYS A 317 3.17 -2.92 -26.41
C LYS A 317 1.97 -3.80 -26.73
#